data_862562bbc99b25c1c194073fbee1530b
#
_entry.id   862562bbc99b25c1c194073fbee1530b
#
_cell.length_a   1.000
_cell.length_b   1.000
_cell.length_c   1.000
_cell.angle_alpha   90.00
_cell.angle_beta   90.00
_cell.angle_gamma   90.00
#
_symmetry.space_group_name_H-M   'P 1'
#
loop_
_entity.id
_entity.type
_entity.pdbx_description
1 polymer ?
#
loop_
_entity_poly.entity_id
_entity_poly.type
_entity_poly.pdbx_seq_one_letter_code
_entity_poly.pdbx_strand_id
1 'polypeptide(L)'
;MNKKQILCTGLSLALLLSRVITTPASIAAGKYFKIQYIHSKKKVKKKAINARYNNKVISTKIPGYIEGSTSMYSAYWIFGHCSSLGTKYSYSSSKKRVTLQRNSQKLVMTLNSRTATLNGKKFTLPSAPRKIRYIAKKKNYIMVPGDIV
;
A
#
# COMPACT_ATOMS: atom_id res chain seq x y z
N MET A 1 -17.16 -11.25 -9.00
CA MET A 1 -17.57 -10.12 -8.17
C MET A 1 -17.41 -8.82 -8.95
N ASN A 2 -18.42 -7.98 -8.90
CA ASN A 2 -18.39 -6.71 -9.64
C ASN A 2 -17.43 -5.75 -8.94
N LYS A 3 -16.55 -5.11 -9.71
CA LYS A 3 -15.61 -4.13 -9.20
C LYS A 3 -16.27 -2.96 -8.47
N LYS A 4 -17.46 -2.56 -8.92
CA LYS A 4 -18.22 -1.49 -8.27
C LYS A 4 -18.67 -1.89 -6.86
N GLN A 5 -19.07 -3.13 -6.67
CA GLN A 5 -19.46 -3.62 -5.36
C GLN A 5 -18.28 -3.63 -4.40
N ILE A 6 -17.11 -4.03 -4.89
CA ILE A 6 -15.90 -3.98 -4.09
C ILE A 6 -15.64 -2.55 -3.63
N LEU A 7 -15.84 -1.58 -4.49
CA LEU A 7 -15.57 -0.19 -4.17
C LEU A 7 -16.59 0.43 -3.22
N CYS A 8 -17.79 -0.12 -3.18
CA CYS A 8 -18.85 0.37 -2.28
C CYS A 8 -18.70 -0.15 -0.84
N THR A 9 -17.94 -1.20 -0.62
CA THR A 9 -17.82 -1.81 0.70
C THR A 9 -16.69 -1.24 1.54
N GLY A 10 -15.88 -0.39 0.99
CA GLY A 10 -14.80 0.25 1.73
C GLY A 10 -13.58 -0.60 2.02
N LEU A 11 -13.73 -1.81 2.43
CA LEU A 11 -12.61 -2.76 2.54
C LEU A 11 -12.02 -3.07 1.17
N SER A 12 -12.75 -2.80 0.17
CA SER A 12 -12.45 -3.15 -1.20
C SER A 12 -11.37 -2.29 -1.86
N LEU A 13 -10.98 -1.17 -1.29
CA LEU A 13 -9.87 -0.40 -1.84
C LEU A 13 -8.59 -1.22 -1.89
N ALA A 14 -8.34 -1.99 -0.85
CA ALA A 14 -7.19 -2.86 -0.81
C ALA A 14 -7.46 -4.22 -1.47
N LEU A 15 -8.69 -4.71 -1.44
CA LEU A 15 -9.05 -5.93 -2.13
C LEU A 15 -8.86 -5.84 -3.64
N LEU A 16 -9.05 -4.67 -4.21
CA LEU A 16 -8.74 -4.45 -5.62
C LEU A 16 -7.27 -4.70 -5.94
N LEU A 17 -6.39 -4.34 -5.04
CA LEU A 17 -4.97 -4.57 -5.21
C LEU A 17 -4.58 -6.00 -4.88
N SER A 18 -5.15 -6.59 -3.84
CA SER A 18 -4.81 -7.94 -3.41
C SER A 18 -5.01 -8.99 -4.49
N ARG A 19 -5.96 -8.76 -5.40
CA ARG A 19 -6.21 -9.67 -6.51
C ARG A 19 -5.17 -9.64 -7.60
N VAL A 20 -4.38 -8.61 -7.62
CA VAL A 20 -3.45 -8.37 -8.69
C VAL A 20 -2.01 -8.46 -8.25
N ILE A 21 -1.82 -8.76 -7.00
CA ILE A 21 -0.53 -8.82 -6.36
C ILE A 21 0.10 -10.16 -6.55
N THR A 22 0.18 -10.78 -7.55
CA THR A 22 0.64 -12.13 -7.42
C THR A 22 1.83 -12.48 -8.23
N THR A 23 2.18 -11.68 -9.15
CA THR A 23 3.23 -12.09 -10.04
C THR A 23 4.34 -11.10 -10.07
N PRO A 24 5.52 -11.55 -9.78
CA PRO A 24 6.69 -10.83 -10.18
C PRO A 24 6.69 -10.76 -11.69
N ALA A 25 6.40 -9.64 -12.29
CA ALA A 25 6.26 -9.61 -13.72
C ALA A 25 6.96 -8.46 -14.41
N SER A 26 7.69 -7.63 -13.71
CA SER A 26 8.44 -6.59 -14.38
C SER A 26 9.92 -6.70 -14.09
N ILE A 27 10.65 -5.77 -14.64
CA ILE A 27 12.10 -5.70 -14.52
C ILE A 27 12.58 -5.76 -13.06
N ALA A 28 11.86 -5.13 -12.13
CA ALA A 28 12.23 -5.15 -10.73
C ALA A 28 11.76 -6.41 -9.99
N ALA A 29 10.77 -7.10 -10.53
CA ALA A 29 10.17 -8.26 -9.87
C ALA A 29 11.16 -9.41 -9.75
N GLY A 30 11.17 -10.06 -8.60
CA GLY A 30 12.09 -11.11 -8.28
C GLY A 30 13.49 -10.66 -7.86
N LYS A 31 13.84 -9.40 -8.10
CA LYS A 31 15.09 -8.84 -7.61
C LYS A 31 14.95 -8.38 -6.17
N TYR A 32 16.07 -8.35 -5.46
CA TYR A 32 16.11 -7.89 -4.09
C TYR A 32 16.51 -6.43 -4.02
N PHE A 33 15.95 -5.72 -3.05
CA PHE A 33 16.31 -4.34 -2.74
C PHE A 33 16.35 -4.14 -1.23
N LYS A 34 17.07 -3.11 -0.79
CA LYS A 34 17.24 -2.82 0.63
C LYS A 34 16.38 -1.63 1.04
N ILE A 35 15.69 -1.79 2.16
CA ILE A 35 14.91 -0.75 2.80
C ILE A 35 15.36 -0.58 4.24
N GLN A 36 15.06 0.58 4.80
CA GLN A 36 15.25 0.84 6.22
C GLN A 36 13.92 1.31 6.81
N TYR A 37 13.48 0.64 7.87
CA TYR A 37 12.32 1.10 8.63
C TYR A 37 12.68 2.37 9.40
N ILE A 38 11.92 3.43 9.21
CA ILE A 38 12.24 4.72 9.85
C ILE A 38 12.08 4.64 11.37
N HIS A 39 11.03 3.95 11.84
CA HIS A 39 10.74 3.87 13.28
C HIS A 39 11.77 3.07 14.08
N SER A 40 12.34 2.03 13.50
CA SER A 40 13.29 1.15 14.19
C SER A 40 14.72 1.26 13.69
N LYS A 41 14.92 1.99 12.59
CA LYS A 41 16.20 2.11 11.88
C LYS A 41 16.76 0.78 11.36
N LYS A 42 15.97 -0.29 11.43
CA LYS A 42 16.36 -1.62 10.96
C LYS A 42 16.43 -1.65 9.44
N LYS A 43 17.52 -2.16 8.91
CA LYS A 43 17.71 -2.38 7.47
C LYS A 43 17.37 -3.82 7.15
N VAL A 44 16.61 -4.03 6.09
CA VAL A 44 16.22 -5.36 5.64
C VAL A 44 16.29 -5.44 4.13
N LYS A 45 16.47 -6.65 3.63
CA LYS A 45 16.47 -6.98 2.21
C LYS A 45 15.11 -7.57 1.86
N LYS A 46 14.47 -7.03 0.82
CA LYS A 46 13.15 -7.46 0.40
C LYS A 46 13.16 -7.86 -1.08
N LYS A 47 12.36 -8.86 -1.41
CA LYS A 47 12.15 -9.25 -2.80
C LYS A 47 11.10 -8.35 -3.42
N ALA A 48 11.41 -7.78 -4.58
CA ALA A 48 10.51 -6.86 -5.27
C ALA A 48 9.32 -7.59 -5.87
N ILE A 49 8.16 -7.01 -5.72
CA ILE A 49 6.93 -7.42 -6.39
C ILE A 49 6.27 -6.21 -7.06
N ASN A 50 5.44 -6.49 -8.05
CA ASN A 50 4.70 -5.44 -8.75
C ASN A 50 3.24 -5.41 -8.33
N ALA A 51 2.68 -4.22 -8.28
CA ALA A 51 1.24 -4.04 -8.23
C ALA A 51 0.66 -4.10 -9.65
N ARG A 52 -0.51 -4.71 -9.77
CA ARG A 52 -1.27 -4.76 -11.03
C ARG A 52 -2.70 -4.31 -10.79
N TYR A 53 -3.27 -3.69 -11.79
CA TYR A 53 -4.68 -3.36 -11.83
C TYR A 53 -5.21 -3.57 -13.23
N ASN A 54 -6.29 -4.33 -13.38
CA ASN A 54 -6.85 -4.71 -14.68
C ASN A 54 -5.80 -5.33 -15.62
N ASN A 55 -5.00 -6.26 -15.08
CA ASN A 55 -3.93 -6.95 -15.81
C ASN A 55 -2.78 -6.05 -16.29
N LYS A 56 -2.76 -4.80 -15.88
CA LYS A 56 -1.67 -3.87 -16.20
C LYS A 56 -0.82 -3.62 -14.96
N VAL A 57 0.48 -3.60 -15.14
CA VAL A 57 1.40 -3.22 -14.07
C VAL A 57 1.25 -1.74 -13.77
N ILE A 58 1.11 -1.41 -12.49
CA ILE A 58 1.11 -0.02 -12.05
C ILE A 58 2.56 0.44 -11.92
N SER A 59 2.92 1.48 -12.65
CA SER A 59 4.26 2.05 -12.58
C SER A 59 4.47 2.79 -11.26
N THR A 60 5.51 2.42 -10.53
CA THR A 60 5.85 3.02 -9.25
C THR A 60 7.35 3.31 -9.18
N LYS A 61 7.73 4.25 -8.32
CA LYS A 61 9.14 4.58 -8.07
C LYS A 61 9.80 3.67 -7.05
N ILE A 62 9.03 2.86 -6.37
CA ILE A 62 9.51 1.84 -5.44
C ILE A 62 8.70 0.57 -5.65
N PRO A 63 9.34 -0.60 -5.76
CA PRO A 63 8.59 -1.85 -5.86
C PRO A 63 7.85 -2.15 -4.56
N GLY A 64 6.81 -2.96 -4.65
CA GLY A 64 6.19 -3.56 -3.48
C GLY A 64 7.08 -4.66 -2.90
N TYR A 65 6.73 -5.12 -1.73
CA TYR A 65 7.40 -6.25 -1.07
C TYR A 65 6.44 -6.97 -0.14
N ILE A 66 6.84 -8.14 0.33
CA ILE A 66 6.08 -8.91 1.31
C ILE A 66 6.61 -8.63 2.71
N GLU A 67 5.70 -8.32 3.63
CA GLU A 67 5.99 -8.21 5.05
C GLU A 67 5.14 -9.26 5.78
N GLY A 68 5.79 -10.27 6.33
CA GLY A 68 5.07 -11.44 6.79
C GLY A 68 4.40 -12.15 5.62
N SER A 69 3.08 -12.21 5.62
CA SER A 69 2.27 -12.74 4.52
C SER A 69 1.54 -11.64 3.75
N THR A 70 1.84 -10.38 4.04
CA THR A 70 1.11 -9.23 3.50
C THR A 70 1.94 -8.51 2.45
N SER A 71 1.33 -8.21 1.32
CA SER A 71 1.95 -7.39 0.28
C SER A 71 1.85 -5.92 0.64
N MET A 72 2.97 -5.22 0.61
CA MET A 72 3.08 -3.81 0.95
C MET A 72 3.41 -3.01 -0.30
N TYR A 73 2.70 -1.89 -0.49
CA TYR A 73 2.88 -1.00 -1.63
C TYR A 73 2.93 0.45 -1.21
N SER A 74 3.57 1.28 -2.00
CA SER A 74 3.58 2.71 -1.76
C SER A 74 2.16 3.29 -1.87
N ALA A 75 1.70 3.89 -0.79
CA ALA A 75 0.38 4.50 -0.74
C ALA A 75 0.23 5.61 -1.78
N TYR A 76 1.24 6.46 -1.91
CA TYR A 76 1.23 7.54 -2.88
C TYR A 76 1.20 7.03 -4.32
N TRP A 77 2.10 6.11 -4.68
CA TRP A 77 2.22 5.67 -6.07
C TRP A 77 1.04 4.83 -6.53
N ILE A 78 0.41 4.08 -5.63
CA ILE A 78 -0.76 3.29 -5.98
C ILE A 78 -2.04 4.13 -5.91
N PHE A 79 -2.28 4.79 -4.78
CA PHE A 79 -3.55 5.46 -4.55
C PHE A 79 -3.52 6.95 -4.90
N GLY A 80 -2.39 7.61 -4.73
CA GLY A 80 -2.27 9.03 -5.00
C GLY A 80 -1.92 9.38 -6.43
N HIS A 81 -1.28 8.46 -7.14
CA HIS A 81 -0.77 8.71 -8.50
C HIS A 81 -1.50 7.93 -9.59
N CYS A 82 -2.02 6.76 -9.28
CA CYS A 82 -2.76 5.96 -10.25
C CYS A 82 -4.19 6.50 -10.38
N SER A 83 -4.41 7.37 -11.37
CA SER A 83 -5.70 8.03 -11.57
C SER A 83 -6.84 7.05 -11.88
N SER A 84 -6.55 5.92 -12.48
CA SER A 84 -7.57 4.92 -12.80
C SER A 84 -8.23 4.30 -11.58
N LEU A 85 -7.62 4.38 -10.41
CA LEU A 85 -8.22 3.93 -9.16
C LEU A 85 -9.25 4.93 -8.60
N GLY A 86 -9.19 6.19 -9.01
CA GLY A 86 -10.12 7.22 -8.56
C GLY A 86 -10.07 7.51 -7.06
N THR A 87 -8.93 7.27 -6.43
CA THR A 87 -8.75 7.43 -4.98
C THR A 87 -7.98 8.71 -4.69
N LYS A 88 -8.42 9.45 -3.68
CA LYS A 88 -7.68 10.59 -3.14
C LYS A 88 -6.79 10.11 -2.01
N TYR A 89 -5.54 10.51 -2.07
CA TYR A 89 -4.53 10.19 -1.07
C TYR A 89 -4.14 11.46 -0.32
N SER A 90 -4.01 11.36 0.99
CA SER A 90 -3.38 12.40 1.81
C SER A 90 -2.60 11.79 2.95
N TYR A 91 -1.57 12.50 3.39
CA TYR A 91 -0.76 12.09 4.51
C TYR A 91 -0.52 13.26 5.46
N SER A 92 -0.80 13.05 6.73
CA SER A 92 -0.50 13.99 7.80
C SER A 92 0.75 13.51 8.54
N SER A 93 1.84 14.25 8.40
CA SER A 93 3.10 13.91 9.07
C SER A 93 3.02 14.09 10.58
N SER A 94 2.28 15.09 11.06
CA SER A 94 2.11 15.34 12.49
C SER A 94 1.31 14.24 13.19
N LYS A 95 0.26 13.75 12.53
CA LYS A 95 -0.60 12.68 13.05
C LYS A 95 -0.13 11.30 12.63
N LYS A 96 0.83 11.21 11.72
CA LYS A 96 1.33 9.96 11.13
C LYS A 96 0.20 9.13 10.51
N ARG A 97 -0.72 9.80 9.83
CA ARG A 97 -1.93 9.17 9.26
C ARG A 97 -1.96 9.27 7.76
N VAL A 98 -2.30 8.14 7.15
CA VAL A 98 -2.63 8.04 5.73
C VAL A 98 -4.15 7.99 5.61
N THR A 99 -4.70 8.85 4.76
CA THR A 99 -6.12 8.84 4.44
C THR A 99 -6.31 8.54 2.98
N LEU A 100 -7.10 7.53 2.70
CA LEU A 100 -7.52 7.17 1.35
C LEU A 100 -9.02 7.38 1.25
N GLN A 101 -9.45 8.12 0.24
CA GLN A 101 -10.86 8.41 0.04
C GLN A 101 -11.27 8.12 -1.39
N ARG A 102 -12.37 7.41 -1.53
CA ARG A 102 -12.98 7.14 -2.83
C ARG A 102 -14.48 7.15 -2.67
N ASN A 103 -15.14 8.01 -3.47
CA ASN A 103 -16.57 8.26 -3.32
C ASN A 103 -16.86 8.68 -1.86
N SER A 104 -17.82 8.01 -1.20
CA SER A 104 -18.16 8.25 0.20
C SER A 104 -17.35 7.41 1.18
N GLN A 105 -16.39 6.60 0.71
CA GLN A 105 -15.61 5.72 1.55
C GLN A 105 -14.31 6.39 1.99
N LYS A 106 -14.03 6.36 3.27
CA LYS A 106 -12.82 6.97 3.85
C LYS A 106 -12.10 5.98 4.74
N LEU A 107 -10.91 5.60 4.33
CA LEU A 107 -10.02 4.71 5.05
C LEU A 107 -8.90 5.54 5.70
N VAL A 108 -8.73 5.40 7.02
CA VAL A 108 -7.68 6.08 7.76
C VAL A 108 -6.78 5.05 8.42
N MET A 109 -5.49 5.14 8.12
CA MET A 109 -4.46 4.26 8.67
C MET A 109 -3.41 5.09 9.40
N THR A 110 -2.92 4.58 10.51
CA THR A 110 -1.84 5.23 11.27
C THR A 110 -0.56 4.43 11.12
N LEU A 111 0.56 5.11 10.89
CA LEU A 111 1.86 4.45 10.77
C LEU A 111 2.15 3.62 12.02
N ASN A 112 2.70 2.44 11.80
CA ASN A 112 3.11 1.50 12.84
C ASN A 112 1.96 0.95 13.69
N SER A 113 0.72 1.12 13.24
CA SER A 113 -0.46 0.58 13.91
C SER A 113 -1.25 -0.31 12.97
N ARG A 114 -1.71 -1.46 13.48
CA ARG A 114 -2.62 -2.33 12.74
C ARG A 114 -4.07 -1.90 12.88
N THR A 115 -4.38 -0.98 13.75
CA THR A 115 -5.73 -0.45 13.88
C THR A 115 -5.97 0.64 12.84
N ALA A 116 -6.98 0.47 12.04
CA ALA A 116 -7.42 1.44 11.05
C ALA A 116 -8.92 1.72 11.21
N THR A 117 -9.41 2.73 10.54
CA THR A 117 -10.84 3.02 10.51
C THR A 117 -11.34 3.11 9.09
N LEU A 118 -12.54 2.60 8.87
CA LEU A 118 -13.26 2.75 7.63
C LEU A 118 -14.60 3.42 7.94
N ASN A 119 -14.78 4.63 7.43
CA ASN A 119 -15.95 5.45 7.76
C ASN A 119 -16.21 5.55 9.26
N GLY A 120 -15.12 5.68 10.04
CA GLY A 120 -15.16 5.78 11.49
C GLY A 120 -15.21 4.46 12.24
N LYS A 121 -15.43 3.34 11.58
CA LYS A 121 -15.44 2.02 12.24
C LYS A 121 -14.04 1.42 12.29
N LYS A 122 -13.61 0.99 13.45
CA LYS A 122 -12.30 0.37 13.66
C LYS A 122 -12.26 -1.04 13.08
N PHE A 123 -11.11 -1.39 12.50
CA PHE A 123 -10.81 -2.75 12.08
C PHE A 123 -9.29 -2.97 12.14
N THR A 124 -8.87 -4.22 12.02
CA THR A 124 -7.46 -4.60 12.11
C THR A 124 -6.89 -4.87 10.72
N LEU A 125 -5.79 -4.19 10.43
CA LEU A 125 -5.02 -4.43 9.20
C LEU A 125 -4.20 -5.71 9.32
N PRO A 126 -3.94 -6.41 8.22
CA PRO A 126 -3.06 -7.59 8.25
C PRO A 126 -1.62 -7.24 8.56
N SER A 127 -1.19 -6.02 8.24
CA SER A 127 0.12 -5.48 8.58
C SER A 127 0.01 -3.98 8.78
N ALA A 128 0.84 -3.43 9.67
CA ALA A 128 0.83 -1.99 9.93
C ALA A 128 1.45 -1.22 8.75
N PRO A 129 0.90 -0.04 8.40
CA PRO A 129 1.59 0.87 7.49
C PRO A 129 2.96 1.26 8.04
N ARG A 130 3.93 1.39 7.15
CA ARG A 130 5.32 1.70 7.52
C ARG A 130 5.86 2.85 6.70
N LYS A 131 6.58 3.73 7.34
CA LYS A 131 7.44 4.67 6.64
C LYS A 131 8.82 4.04 6.51
N ILE A 132 9.29 3.92 5.28
CA ILE A 132 10.56 3.29 4.96
C ILE A 132 11.43 4.22 4.13
N ARG A 133 12.73 3.96 4.18
CA ARG A 133 13.69 4.57 3.27
C ARG A 133 14.11 3.53 2.22
N TYR A 134 13.95 3.87 0.97
CA TYR A 134 14.53 3.09 -0.13
C TYR A 134 16.00 3.48 -0.22
N ILE A 135 16.88 2.60 0.22
CA ILE A 135 18.29 2.94 0.46
C ILE A 135 18.99 3.38 -0.83
N ALA A 136 18.82 2.63 -1.91
CA ALA A 136 19.45 2.92 -3.19
C ALA A 136 19.05 4.28 -3.78
N LYS A 137 17.84 4.72 -3.55
CA LYS A 137 17.30 6.00 -4.05
C LYS A 137 17.40 7.13 -3.03
N LYS A 138 17.76 6.82 -1.78
CA LYS A 138 17.82 7.79 -0.67
C LYS A 138 16.51 8.57 -0.46
N LYS A 139 15.37 7.91 -0.68
CA LYS A 139 14.04 8.51 -0.55
C LYS A 139 13.17 7.72 0.40
N ASN A 140 12.29 8.43 1.10
CA ASN A 140 11.32 7.83 2.01
C ASN A 140 9.99 7.62 1.31
N TYR A 141 9.32 6.51 1.67
CA TYR A 141 8.01 6.16 1.15
C TYR A 141 7.14 5.63 2.28
N ILE A 142 5.83 5.78 2.13
CA ILE A 142 4.86 5.20 3.04
C ILE A 142 4.28 3.98 2.37
N MET A 143 4.47 2.82 2.99
CA MET A 143 4.00 1.54 2.50
C MET A 143 2.78 1.11 3.28
N VAL A 144 1.76 0.66 2.57
CA VAL A 144 0.50 0.21 3.15
C VAL A 144 0.19 -1.20 2.65
N PRO A 145 -0.57 -1.99 3.43
CA PRO A 145 -0.99 -3.30 2.95
C PRO A 145 -1.88 -3.18 1.71
N GLY A 146 -1.60 -3.99 0.72
CA GLY A 146 -2.39 -4.07 -0.50
C GLY A 146 -3.58 -5.00 -0.37
N ASP A 147 -3.56 -5.91 0.57
CA ASP A 147 -4.63 -6.84 0.85
C ASP A 147 -5.18 -6.60 2.27
N ILE A 148 -6.42 -6.22 2.34
CA ILE A 148 -7.18 -6.11 3.58
C ILE A 148 -8.27 -7.18 3.52
N VAL A 149 -8.18 -8.12 4.41
CA VAL A 149 -9.14 -9.22 4.49
C VAL A 149 -9.83 -9.18 5.84
#